data_5bb34456f2633f327349ab15312130f9
#
_entry.id   5bb34456f2633f327349ab15312130f9
#
_cell.length_a   1.000
_cell.length_b   1.000
_cell.length_c   1.000
_cell.angle_alpha   90.00
_cell.angle_beta   90.00
_cell.angle_gamma   90.00
#
_symmetry.space_group_name_H-M   'P 1'
#
loop_
_entity.id
_entity.type
_entity.pdbx_description
1 polymer ?
#
loop_
_entity_poly.entity_id
_entity_poly.type
_entity_poly.pdbx_seq_one_letter_code
_entity_poly.pdbx_strand_id
1 'polypeptide(L)'
;PKILNVETLPTSHGYEHVVAELHHVRAHTFYQPNLWKAPAVPGARGGLELVPNSMERYRNRPEYPNTPALQNHPDYPKIAYCDDVYAFAALDFVRIQAQKYNATGQPFFALLAGQVPHSPFDEIKGLPEWDKAYRKKSWFKGLPDQDKQWAAMITRIDAHFGNILDALEDPNGDGDNSDSVADKTLIVFQSDNGGPRGAGLNTFASNSVLSGFKTRIQEGGIR
;
A
#
# COMPACT_ATOMS: atom_id res chain seq x y z
N PRO A 1 -3.24 13.24 -17.75
CA PRO A 1 -1.84 13.41 -17.35
C PRO A 1 -0.88 13.07 -18.50
N LYS A 2 0.31 13.68 -18.50
CA LYS A 2 1.35 13.44 -19.49
C LYS A 2 2.67 13.17 -18.80
N ILE A 3 3.44 12.21 -19.29
CA ILE A 3 4.82 12.00 -18.87
C ILE A 3 5.67 13.07 -19.56
N LEU A 4 6.30 13.93 -18.78
CA LEU A 4 7.17 15.01 -19.25
C LEU A 4 8.64 14.61 -19.27
N ASN A 5 9.09 13.96 -18.20
CA ASN A 5 10.45 13.47 -18.04
C ASN A 5 10.45 11.94 -17.93
N VAL A 6 11.09 11.27 -18.88
CA VAL A 6 11.20 9.80 -18.93
C VAL A 6 12.34 9.30 -18.03
N GLU A 7 13.40 10.09 -17.89
CA GLU A 7 14.62 9.69 -17.18
C GLU A 7 14.41 9.45 -15.70
N THR A 8 13.37 10.08 -15.10
CA THR A 8 13.04 9.93 -13.68
C THR A 8 12.01 8.84 -13.39
N LEU A 9 11.56 8.12 -14.40
CA LEU A 9 10.56 7.05 -14.22
C LEU A 9 11.19 5.80 -13.61
N PRO A 10 10.45 5.04 -12.80
CA PRO A 10 10.92 3.76 -12.27
C PRO A 10 11.42 2.81 -13.37
N THR A 11 10.75 2.77 -14.51
CA THR A 11 11.15 1.97 -15.68
C THR A 11 12.51 2.33 -16.25
N SER A 12 12.95 3.58 -16.11
CA SER A 12 14.29 4.03 -16.48
C SER A 12 15.36 3.67 -15.45
N HIS A 13 14.95 3.17 -14.27
CA HIS A 13 15.82 2.73 -13.19
C HIS A 13 15.75 1.21 -12.93
N GLY A 14 15.30 0.44 -13.93
CA GLY A 14 15.33 -1.02 -13.88
C GLY A 14 14.08 -1.69 -13.31
N TYR A 15 13.03 -0.95 -12.95
CA TYR A 15 11.77 -1.56 -12.54
C TYR A 15 10.99 -2.05 -13.76
N GLU A 16 10.75 -3.34 -13.84
CA GLU A 16 9.99 -3.99 -14.92
C GLU A 16 8.48 -3.94 -14.69
N HIS A 17 8.07 -3.95 -13.42
CA HIS A 17 6.67 -3.90 -12.99
C HIS A 17 6.45 -2.63 -12.17
N VAL A 18 5.44 -1.86 -12.54
CA VAL A 18 5.08 -0.60 -11.85
C VAL A 18 3.56 -0.48 -11.79
N VAL A 19 3.04 -0.11 -10.63
CA VAL A 19 1.69 0.44 -10.45
C VAL A 19 1.81 1.62 -9.51
N ALA A 20 1.59 2.83 -9.99
CA ALA A 20 1.90 4.02 -9.22
C ALA A 20 1.09 5.26 -9.63
N GLU A 21 0.98 6.22 -8.72
CA GLU A 21 0.76 7.63 -9.05
C GLU A 21 2.12 8.34 -9.05
N LEU A 22 2.42 9.06 -10.12
CA LEU A 22 3.71 9.72 -10.32
C LEU A 22 3.73 11.19 -9.95
N HIS A 23 2.61 11.76 -9.53
CA HIS A 23 2.50 13.18 -9.25
C HIS A 23 2.30 13.43 -7.77
N HIS A 24 3.23 14.18 -7.15
CA HIS A 24 3.25 14.47 -5.72
C HIS A 24 1.90 14.96 -5.15
N VAL A 25 1.29 15.99 -5.75
CA VAL A 25 0.02 16.54 -5.26
C VAL A 25 -1.12 15.52 -5.37
N ARG A 26 -1.12 14.73 -6.43
CA ARG A 26 -2.15 13.71 -6.66
C ARG A 26 -1.98 12.50 -5.75
N ALA A 27 -0.77 12.22 -5.30
CA ALA A 27 -0.52 11.21 -4.30
C ALA A 27 -1.18 11.51 -2.93
N HIS A 28 -1.55 12.77 -2.67
CA HIS A 28 -2.31 13.15 -1.47
C HIS A 28 -3.83 12.98 -1.60
N THR A 29 -4.30 12.41 -2.70
CA THR A 29 -5.70 12.02 -2.87
C THR A 29 -5.76 10.52 -3.05
N PHE A 30 -6.38 9.80 -2.15
CA PHE A 30 -6.31 8.34 -2.09
C PHE A 30 -7.16 7.61 -3.13
N TYR A 31 -7.88 8.34 -3.98
CA TYR A 31 -8.81 7.83 -4.99
C TYR A 31 -8.53 8.45 -6.36
N GLN A 32 -7.35 8.19 -6.90
CA GLN A 32 -7.05 8.64 -8.25
C GLN A 32 -7.88 7.88 -9.27
N PRO A 33 -8.47 8.55 -10.28
CA PRO A 33 -9.28 7.86 -11.29
C PRO A 33 -8.44 6.94 -12.19
N ASN A 34 -7.13 7.19 -12.31
CA ASN A 34 -6.23 6.40 -13.12
C ASN A 34 -4.87 6.28 -12.43
N LEU A 35 -4.18 5.18 -12.69
CA LEU A 35 -2.82 4.91 -12.21
C LEU A 35 -1.90 4.61 -13.40
N TRP A 36 -0.61 4.84 -13.23
CA TRP A 36 0.42 4.44 -14.17
C TRP A 36 0.82 2.99 -13.95
N LYS A 37 0.99 2.25 -15.04
CA LYS A 37 1.31 0.82 -15.01
C LYS A 37 2.39 0.45 -16.01
N ALA A 38 3.30 -0.46 -15.60
CA ALA A 38 4.22 -1.21 -16.45
C ALA A 38 4.09 -2.72 -16.15
N PRO A 39 4.34 -3.61 -17.13
CA PRO A 39 4.65 -3.29 -18.52
C PRO A 39 3.49 -2.61 -19.24
N ALA A 40 3.83 -1.65 -20.07
CA ALA A 40 2.86 -0.94 -20.89
C ALA A 40 2.72 -1.59 -22.28
N VAL A 41 1.76 -1.11 -23.06
CA VAL A 41 1.64 -1.48 -24.47
C VAL A 41 2.87 -1.00 -25.27
N PRO A 42 3.27 -1.69 -26.34
CA PRO A 42 4.37 -1.26 -27.20
C PRO A 42 4.20 0.19 -27.67
N GLY A 43 5.26 0.98 -27.57
CA GLY A 43 5.26 2.39 -27.96
C GLY A 43 4.79 3.38 -26.90
N ALA A 44 4.39 2.93 -25.73
CA ALA A 44 4.07 3.82 -24.62
C ALA A 44 5.32 4.58 -24.16
N ARG A 45 5.15 5.88 -23.86
CA ARG A 45 6.27 6.74 -23.43
C ARG A 45 6.79 6.31 -22.08
N GLY A 46 8.08 6.05 -22.01
CA GLY A 46 8.76 5.60 -20.79
C GLY A 46 8.33 4.22 -20.30
N GLY A 47 7.73 3.40 -21.15
CA GLY A 47 7.27 2.06 -20.78
C GLY A 47 6.07 2.04 -19.84
N LEU A 48 5.38 3.16 -19.63
CA LEU A 48 4.20 3.29 -18.77
C LEU A 48 2.94 3.63 -19.57
N GLU A 49 1.83 3.04 -19.19
CA GLU A 49 0.50 3.39 -19.65
C GLU A 49 -0.39 3.86 -18.51
N LEU A 50 -1.39 4.69 -18.83
CA LEU A 50 -2.39 5.14 -17.88
C LEU A 50 -3.60 4.20 -17.93
N VAL A 51 -3.87 3.53 -16.81
CA VAL A 51 -4.98 2.58 -16.68
C VAL A 51 -6.01 3.05 -15.67
N PRO A 52 -7.29 2.67 -15.79
CA PRO A 52 -8.27 2.95 -14.76
C PRO A 52 -7.86 2.38 -13.39
N ASN A 53 -8.05 3.18 -12.34
CA ASN A 53 -7.85 2.73 -10.97
C ASN A 53 -9.07 1.90 -10.54
N SER A 54 -8.97 0.58 -10.64
CA SER A 54 -10.06 -0.34 -10.37
C SER A 54 -9.55 -1.61 -9.70
N MET A 55 -10.35 -2.13 -8.77
CA MET A 55 -10.12 -3.41 -8.11
C MET A 55 -10.72 -4.62 -8.85
N GLU A 56 -11.37 -4.42 -9.99
CA GLU A 56 -12.00 -5.52 -10.72
C GLU A 56 -11.02 -6.66 -11.06
N ARG A 57 -9.75 -6.30 -11.31
CA ARG A 57 -8.68 -7.27 -11.55
C ARG A 57 -8.46 -8.25 -10.39
N TYR A 58 -8.71 -7.81 -9.15
CA TYR A 58 -8.42 -8.57 -7.93
C TYR A 58 -9.68 -9.14 -7.28
N ARG A 59 -10.85 -8.78 -7.80
CA ARG A 59 -12.13 -9.21 -7.26
C ARG A 59 -12.33 -10.71 -7.46
N ASN A 60 -12.81 -11.37 -6.41
CA ASN A 60 -13.14 -12.81 -6.40
C ASN A 60 -11.95 -13.73 -6.76
N ARG A 61 -10.74 -13.30 -6.52
CA ARG A 61 -9.59 -14.19 -6.69
C ARG A 61 -9.45 -15.11 -5.49
N PRO A 62 -9.25 -16.43 -5.70
CA PRO A 62 -9.11 -17.40 -4.60
C PRO A 62 -8.00 -17.06 -3.63
N GLU A 63 -6.91 -16.50 -4.11
CA GLU A 63 -5.75 -16.08 -3.34
C GLU A 63 -5.99 -14.85 -2.44
N TYR A 64 -7.18 -14.23 -2.56
CA TYR A 64 -7.57 -13.09 -1.73
C TYR A 64 -8.93 -13.30 -1.04
N PRO A 65 -9.18 -14.46 -0.42
CA PRO A 65 -10.52 -14.81 0.07
C PRO A 65 -11.02 -13.90 1.20
N ASN A 66 -10.11 -13.33 1.95
CA ASN A 66 -10.39 -12.52 3.13
C ASN A 66 -10.14 -11.03 2.91
N THR A 67 -9.98 -10.60 1.68
CA THR A 67 -9.85 -9.18 1.44
C THR A 67 -11.08 -8.47 1.93
N PRO A 68 -10.96 -7.54 2.88
CA PRO A 68 -12.06 -6.68 3.27
C PRO A 68 -12.65 -6.07 2.02
N ALA A 69 -13.96 -5.83 2.04
CA ALA A 69 -14.64 -5.20 0.94
C ALA A 69 -13.81 -4.04 0.40
N LEU A 70 -13.39 -4.19 -0.83
CA LEU A 70 -12.51 -3.25 -1.49
C LEU A 70 -13.16 -1.89 -1.45
N GLN A 71 -12.46 -0.95 -0.87
CA GLN A 71 -13.02 0.37 -0.70
C GLN A 71 -12.99 1.11 -2.01
N ASN A 72 -14.17 1.36 -2.55
CA ASN A 72 -14.35 2.32 -3.60
C ASN A 72 -14.69 3.69 -3.02
N HIS A 73 -14.46 4.73 -3.78
CA HIS A 73 -14.87 6.07 -3.41
C HIS A 73 -16.40 6.10 -3.23
N PRO A 74 -16.91 6.71 -2.14
CA PRO A 74 -18.37 6.73 -1.88
C PRO A 74 -19.21 7.28 -3.04
N ASP A 75 -18.77 8.37 -3.65
CA ASP A 75 -19.47 9.04 -4.73
C ASP A 75 -19.07 8.55 -6.13
N TYR A 76 -17.97 7.83 -6.24
CA TYR A 76 -17.42 7.31 -7.50
C TYR A 76 -17.09 5.82 -7.38
N PRO A 77 -18.11 4.94 -7.35
CA PRO A 77 -17.95 3.53 -6.97
C PRO A 77 -17.06 2.69 -7.91
N LYS A 78 -16.65 3.25 -9.04
CA LYS A 78 -15.69 2.61 -9.95
C LYS A 78 -14.23 2.96 -9.64
N ILE A 79 -13.97 3.94 -8.76
CA ILE A 79 -12.62 4.35 -8.38
C ILE A 79 -12.25 3.66 -7.08
N ALA A 80 -11.19 2.86 -7.12
CA ALA A 80 -10.70 2.14 -5.97
C ALA A 80 -9.80 3.00 -5.08
N TYR A 81 -9.66 2.59 -3.82
CA TYR A 81 -8.64 3.14 -2.93
C TYR A 81 -7.25 2.76 -3.41
N CYS A 82 -6.39 3.75 -3.64
CA CYS A 82 -5.12 3.55 -4.32
C CYS A 82 -4.20 2.58 -3.59
N ASP A 83 -4.07 2.71 -2.27
CA ASP A 83 -3.18 1.85 -1.49
C ASP A 83 -3.62 0.39 -1.49
N ASP A 84 -4.91 0.10 -1.58
CA ASP A 84 -5.40 -1.26 -1.81
C ASP A 84 -4.89 -1.79 -3.16
N VAL A 85 -4.98 -0.98 -4.21
CA VAL A 85 -4.50 -1.38 -5.54
C VAL A 85 -2.99 -1.61 -5.56
N TYR A 86 -2.21 -0.75 -4.90
CA TYR A 86 -0.77 -0.93 -4.79
C TYR A 86 -0.41 -2.20 -4.02
N ALA A 87 -1.07 -2.43 -2.88
CA ALA A 87 -0.84 -3.61 -2.07
C ALA A 87 -1.18 -4.91 -2.82
N PHE A 88 -2.30 -4.93 -3.54
CA PHE A 88 -2.67 -6.10 -4.34
C PHE A 88 -1.77 -6.31 -5.56
N ALA A 89 -1.29 -5.24 -6.17
CA ALA A 89 -0.30 -5.34 -7.24
C ALA A 89 1.02 -5.92 -6.72
N ALA A 90 1.45 -5.49 -5.53
CA ALA A 90 2.64 -6.03 -4.86
C ALA A 90 2.45 -7.50 -4.48
N LEU A 91 1.29 -7.86 -3.96
CA LEU A 91 0.95 -9.24 -3.60
C LEU A 91 0.97 -10.17 -4.82
N ASP A 92 0.33 -9.78 -5.94
CA ASP A 92 0.40 -10.49 -7.21
C ASP A 92 1.86 -10.69 -7.67
N PHE A 93 2.65 -9.62 -7.61
CA PHE A 93 4.06 -9.67 -7.99
C PHE A 93 4.84 -10.65 -7.12
N VAL A 94 4.70 -10.56 -5.80
CA VAL A 94 5.41 -11.44 -4.85
C VAL A 94 5.06 -12.90 -5.12
N ARG A 95 3.78 -13.26 -5.25
CA ARG A 95 3.35 -14.63 -5.55
C ARG A 95 3.96 -15.16 -6.85
N ILE A 96 3.89 -14.39 -7.92
CA ILE A 96 4.44 -14.78 -9.23
C ILE A 96 5.96 -14.95 -9.16
N GLN A 97 6.66 -14.01 -8.52
CA GLN A 97 8.12 -14.05 -8.48
C GLN A 97 8.65 -15.10 -7.51
N ALA A 98 7.96 -15.37 -6.40
CA ALA A 98 8.32 -16.43 -5.48
C ALA A 98 8.21 -17.83 -6.13
N GLN A 99 7.12 -18.08 -6.87
CA GLN A 99 6.98 -19.31 -7.65
C GLN A 99 8.07 -19.41 -8.73
N LYS A 100 8.38 -18.31 -9.41
CA LYS A 100 9.48 -18.28 -10.40
C LYS A 100 10.84 -18.53 -9.75
N TYR A 101 11.09 -17.97 -8.57
CA TYR A 101 12.30 -18.24 -7.80
C TYR A 101 12.42 -19.73 -7.47
N ASN A 102 11.35 -20.36 -7.00
CA ASN A 102 11.34 -21.80 -6.72
C ASN A 102 11.64 -22.65 -7.96
N ALA A 103 11.17 -22.22 -9.13
CA ALA A 103 11.39 -22.95 -10.38
C ALA A 103 12.77 -22.71 -11.01
N THR A 104 13.36 -21.53 -10.83
CA THR A 104 14.53 -21.08 -11.63
C THR A 104 15.71 -20.60 -10.81
N GLY A 105 15.52 -20.31 -9.51
CA GLY A 105 16.52 -19.65 -8.66
C GLY A 105 16.70 -18.14 -8.93
N GLN A 106 15.90 -17.54 -9.82
CA GLN A 106 16.02 -16.12 -10.12
C GLN A 106 15.45 -15.26 -8.99
N PRO A 107 16.27 -14.43 -8.31
CA PRO A 107 15.80 -13.55 -7.25
C PRO A 107 14.96 -12.40 -7.79
N PHE A 108 14.18 -11.78 -6.90
CA PHE A 108 13.40 -10.59 -7.21
C PHE A 108 13.61 -9.48 -6.16
N PHE A 109 13.26 -8.27 -6.55
CA PHE A 109 13.21 -7.11 -5.67
C PHE A 109 11.83 -6.47 -5.78
N ALA A 110 11.18 -6.19 -4.66
CA ALA A 110 9.90 -5.50 -4.57
C ALA A 110 10.01 -4.27 -3.68
N LEU A 111 9.44 -3.15 -4.13
CA LEU A 111 9.27 -1.93 -3.35
C LEU A 111 7.80 -1.56 -3.31
N LEU A 112 7.19 -1.63 -2.13
CA LEU A 112 5.84 -1.13 -1.87
C LEU A 112 5.93 0.18 -1.08
N ALA A 113 5.81 1.30 -1.78
CA ALA A 113 5.82 2.64 -1.20
C ALA A 113 4.38 3.16 -1.12
N GLY A 114 3.69 2.85 -0.02
CA GLY A 114 2.31 3.29 0.23
C GLY A 114 2.20 4.78 0.52
N GLN A 115 1.02 5.35 0.27
CA GLN A 115 0.69 6.73 0.59
C GLN A 115 0.25 6.88 2.05
N VAL A 116 -0.33 5.84 2.61
CA VAL A 116 -0.83 5.82 3.98
C VAL A 116 0.31 5.66 4.99
N PRO A 117 0.21 6.28 6.16
CA PRO A 117 -0.91 7.03 6.73
C PRO A 117 -0.80 8.55 6.55
N HIS A 118 -0.48 9.04 5.36
CA HIS A 118 -0.38 10.48 5.07
C HIS A 118 -1.76 11.18 5.17
N SER A 119 -1.78 12.45 5.48
CA SER A 119 -2.97 13.31 5.36
C SER A 119 -3.33 13.59 3.87
N PRO A 120 -4.57 13.99 3.52
CA PRO A 120 -5.68 14.32 4.41
C PRO A 120 -6.43 13.10 4.91
N PHE A 121 -6.74 13.06 6.21
CA PHE A 121 -7.41 11.90 6.83
C PHE A 121 -8.91 11.86 6.56
N ASP A 122 -9.54 12.96 6.17
CA ASP A 122 -10.97 13.10 5.97
C ASP A 122 -11.48 12.56 4.63
N GLU A 123 -10.60 12.32 3.69
CA GLU A 123 -10.98 11.70 2.41
C GLU A 123 -11.31 10.20 2.54
N ILE A 124 -11.02 9.59 3.69
CA ILE A 124 -11.21 8.16 3.91
C ILE A 124 -12.48 7.88 4.72
N LYS A 125 -13.49 8.68 4.56
CA LYS A 125 -14.78 8.48 5.22
C LYS A 125 -15.38 7.12 4.85
N GLY A 126 -15.78 6.37 5.86
CA GLY A 126 -16.49 5.11 5.67
C GLY A 126 -15.59 3.88 5.46
N LEU A 127 -14.53 3.75 6.24
CA LEU A 127 -13.68 2.55 6.30
C LEU A 127 -14.34 1.44 7.16
N PRO A 128 -15.45 0.83 6.74
CA PRO A 128 -16.33 0.09 7.62
C PRO A 128 -15.68 -1.19 8.17
N GLU A 129 -14.62 -1.67 7.56
CA GLU A 129 -13.99 -2.93 7.95
C GLU A 129 -12.63 -2.75 8.63
N TRP A 130 -11.91 -1.65 8.37
CA TRP A 130 -10.54 -1.47 8.84
C TRP A 130 -10.45 -1.22 10.35
N ASP A 131 -11.46 -0.61 10.95
CA ASP A 131 -11.56 -0.37 12.39
C ASP A 131 -12.42 -1.43 13.13
N LYS A 132 -12.84 -2.51 12.47
CA LYS A 132 -13.80 -3.51 12.98
C LYS A 132 -13.40 -4.07 14.34
N ALA A 133 -12.12 -4.31 14.55
CA ALA A 133 -11.62 -4.91 15.79
C ALA A 133 -11.80 -3.99 17.03
N TYR A 134 -11.86 -2.68 16.83
CA TYR A 134 -11.86 -1.71 17.93
C TYR A 134 -12.92 -0.61 17.85
N ARG A 135 -13.69 -0.47 16.75
CA ARG A 135 -14.73 0.57 16.60
C ARG A 135 -15.75 0.63 17.73
N LYS A 136 -16.00 -0.51 18.38
CA LYS A 136 -16.96 -0.61 19.50
C LYS A 136 -16.33 -0.31 20.87
N LYS A 137 -15.02 -0.21 20.97
CA LYS A 137 -14.33 0.08 22.22
C LYS A 137 -14.61 1.50 22.68
N SER A 138 -14.79 1.70 23.99
CA SER A 138 -15.12 3.01 24.56
C SER A 138 -14.04 4.06 24.28
N TRP A 139 -12.77 3.69 24.42
CA TRP A 139 -11.64 4.56 24.15
C TRP A 139 -11.59 5.05 22.69
N PHE A 140 -11.99 4.22 21.72
CA PHE A 140 -11.98 4.59 20.32
C PHE A 140 -13.16 5.50 19.95
N LYS A 141 -14.34 5.23 20.49
CA LYS A 141 -15.55 6.03 20.20
C LYS A 141 -15.39 7.50 20.53
N GLY A 142 -14.64 7.82 21.59
CA GLY A 142 -14.40 9.19 22.05
C GLY A 142 -13.33 9.96 21.27
N LEU A 143 -12.62 9.31 20.33
CA LEU A 143 -11.56 9.96 19.57
C LEU A 143 -12.12 10.94 18.50
N PRO A 144 -11.36 11.99 18.16
CA PRO A 144 -11.62 12.80 16.97
C PRO A 144 -11.65 11.95 15.69
N ASP A 145 -12.42 12.36 14.70
CA ASP A 145 -12.56 11.59 13.45
C ASP A 145 -11.24 11.43 12.70
N GLN A 146 -10.36 12.43 12.73
CA GLN A 146 -9.01 12.32 12.16
C GLN A 146 -8.19 11.17 12.80
N ASP A 147 -8.27 11.03 14.11
CA ASP A 147 -7.54 9.98 14.83
C ASP A 147 -8.13 8.61 14.53
N LYS A 148 -9.45 8.51 14.41
CA LYS A 148 -10.11 7.27 13.99
C LYS A 148 -9.68 6.83 12.61
N GLN A 149 -9.61 7.77 11.68
CA GLN A 149 -9.20 7.51 10.30
C GLN A 149 -7.72 7.12 10.22
N TRP A 150 -6.86 7.84 10.96
CA TRP A 150 -5.44 7.50 11.03
C TRP A 150 -5.23 6.08 11.57
N ALA A 151 -5.93 5.70 12.64
CA ALA A 151 -5.87 4.35 13.19
C ALA A 151 -6.34 3.29 12.18
N ALA A 152 -7.40 3.56 11.43
CA ALA A 152 -7.89 2.67 10.38
C ALA A 152 -6.87 2.50 9.25
N MET A 153 -6.19 3.57 8.82
CA MET A 153 -5.10 3.50 7.85
C MET A 153 -3.96 2.60 8.32
N ILE A 154 -3.54 2.73 9.57
CA ILE A 154 -2.49 1.88 10.17
C ILE A 154 -2.92 0.42 10.17
N THR A 155 -4.15 0.13 10.60
CA THR A 155 -4.69 -1.24 10.54
C THR A 155 -4.67 -1.81 9.13
N ARG A 156 -4.93 -0.96 8.13
CA ARG A 156 -4.91 -1.38 6.73
C ARG A 156 -3.51 -1.71 6.23
N ILE A 157 -2.51 -0.90 6.60
CA ILE A 157 -1.09 -1.20 6.30
C ILE A 157 -0.70 -2.55 6.91
N ASP A 158 -1.05 -2.77 8.18
CA ASP A 158 -0.77 -4.02 8.89
C ASP A 158 -1.37 -5.23 8.17
N ALA A 159 -2.64 -5.13 7.75
CA ALA A 159 -3.30 -6.18 6.99
C ALA A 159 -2.64 -6.44 5.61
N HIS A 160 -2.24 -5.38 4.91
CA HIS A 160 -1.53 -5.53 3.63
C HIS A 160 -0.15 -6.17 3.82
N PHE A 161 0.56 -5.80 4.87
CA PHE A 161 1.84 -6.40 5.19
C PHE A 161 1.69 -7.88 5.55
N GLY A 162 0.70 -8.23 6.37
CA GLY A 162 0.36 -9.62 6.69
C GLY A 162 0.13 -10.45 5.43
N ASN A 163 -0.68 -9.98 4.49
CA ASN A 163 -0.94 -10.68 3.23
C ASN A 163 0.34 -10.93 2.40
N ILE A 164 1.31 -10.01 2.45
CA ILE A 164 2.60 -10.21 1.76
C ILE A 164 3.44 -11.27 2.46
N LEU A 165 3.44 -11.30 3.80
CA LEU A 165 4.13 -12.35 4.56
C LEU A 165 3.53 -13.71 4.26
N ASP A 166 2.20 -13.82 4.30
CA ASP A 166 1.49 -15.06 3.95
C ASP A 166 1.84 -15.54 2.53
N ALA A 167 1.97 -14.61 1.58
CA ALA A 167 2.36 -14.95 0.20
C ALA A 167 3.83 -15.37 0.04
N LEU A 168 4.68 -15.05 0.98
CA LEU A 168 6.06 -15.56 1.02
C LEU A 168 6.13 -16.94 1.66
N GLU A 169 5.22 -17.22 2.60
CA GLU A 169 5.11 -18.53 3.25
C GLU A 169 4.42 -19.57 2.37
N ASP A 170 3.40 -19.16 1.62
CA ASP A 170 2.62 -20.01 0.70
C ASP A 170 2.43 -19.27 -0.65
N PRO A 171 3.45 -19.27 -1.50
CA PRO A 171 3.41 -18.53 -2.77
C PRO A 171 2.31 -18.97 -3.75
N ASN A 172 2.00 -20.26 -3.78
CA ASN A 172 0.99 -20.79 -4.71
C ASN A 172 -0.44 -20.76 -4.13
N GLY A 173 -0.58 -20.58 -2.80
CA GLY A 173 -1.86 -20.46 -2.13
C GLY A 173 -2.62 -21.77 -1.95
N ASP A 174 -1.93 -22.92 -1.94
CA ASP A 174 -2.55 -24.24 -1.79
C ASP A 174 -2.69 -24.73 -0.34
N GLY A 175 -2.13 -23.97 0.62
CA GLY A 175 -2.14 -24.28 2.04
C GLY A 175 -0.99 -25.16 2.51
N ASP A 176 -0.03 -25.48 1.63
CA ASP A 176 1.20 -26.20 1.93
C ASP A 176 2.41 -25.27 1.82
N ASN A 177 3.13 -25.08 2.92
CA ASN A 177 4.29 -24.17 2.98
C ASN A 177 5.59 -24.81 2.47
N SER A 178 5.54 -25.93 1.78
CA SER A 178 6.74 -26.59 1.23
C SER A 178 7.44 -25.77 0.14
N ASP A 179 6.71 -24.83 -0.49
CA ASP A 179 7.22 -23.89 -1.49
C ASP A 179 7.59 -22.53 -0.91
N SER A 180 7.61 -22.38 0.41
CA SER A 180 7.95 -21.13 1.11
C SER A 180 9.29 -20.55 0.67
N VAL A 181 9.30 -19.24 0.50
CA VAL A 181 10.51 -18.43 0.25
C VAL A 181 10.78 -17.44 1.40
N ALA A 182 10.01 -17.47 2.47
CA ALA A 182 10.10 -16.53 3.58
C ALA A 182 11.50 -16.49 4.20
N ASP A 183 12.10 -17.64 4.50
CA ASP A 183 13.44 -17.74 5.09
C ASP A 183 14.57 -17.31 4.13
N LYS A 184 14.27 -17.12 2.86
CA LYS A 184 15.20 -16.70 1.81
C LYS A 184 15.00 -15.23 1.43
N THR A 185 14.06 -14.54 2.08
CA THR A 185 13.65 -13.17 1.75
C THR A 185 14.05 -12.20 2.85
N LEU A 186 14.82 -11.18 2.50
CA LEU A 186 15.05 -10.05 3.39
C LEU A 186 13.88 -9.08 3.26
N ILE A 187 13.20 -8.82 4.39
CA ILE A 187 12.07 -7.90 4.47
C ILE A 187 12.49 -6.68 5.26
N VAL A 188 12.28 -5.49 4.70
CA VAL A 188 12.51 -4.21 5.36
C VAL A 188 11.20 -3.45 5.44
N PHE A 189 10.70 -3.20 6.65
CA PHE A 189 9.54 -2.35 6.89
C PHE A 189 10.00 -1.06 7.56
N GLN A 190 9.72 0.08 6.92
CA GLN A 190 10.15 1.38 7.44
C GLN A 190 9.17 2.49 7.05
N SER A 191 9.16 3.56 7.82
CA SER A 191 8.55 4.84 7.44
C SER A 191 9.58 5.72 6.74
N ASP A 192 9.12 6.61 5.86
CA ASP A 192 9.95 7.64 5.22
C ASP A 192 10.34 8.77 6.19
N ASN A 193 9.53 8.99 7.22
CA ASN A 193 9.72 10.00 8.26
C ASN A 193 8.85 9.69 9.49
N GLY A 194 9.05 10.43 10.56
CA GLY A 194 8.25 10.33 11.78
C GLY A 194 6.80 10.78 11.61
N GLY A 195 5.95 10.41 12.56
CA GLY A 195 4.55 10.76 12.58
C GLY A 195 4.29 12.27 12.57
N PRO A 196 3.18 12.74 11.98
CA PRO A 196 2.82 14.14 11.97
C PRO A 196 2.42 14.61 13.38
N ARG A 197 2.58 15.91 13.66
CA ARG A 197 1.97 16.52 14.83
C ARG A 197 0.45 16.52 14.68
N GLY A 198 -0.27 16.03 15.67
CA GLY A 198 -1.75 15.94 15.62
C GLY A 198 -2.19 14.49 15.74
N ALA A 199 -3.02 14.02 14.79
CA ALA A 199 -3.46 12.63 14.73
C ALA A 199 -2.26 11.69 14.83
N GLY A 200 -2.41 10.58 15.46
CA GLY A 200 -1.32 9.66 15.69
C GLY A 200 -0.39 10.07 16.82
N LEU A 201 0.36 11.17 16.73
CA LEU A 201 1.34 11.55 17.74
C LEU A 201 0.69 11.90 19.08
N ASN A 202 -0.30 12.78 19.08
CA ASN A 202 -0.91 13.25 20.31
C ASN A 202 -1.83 12.19 20.97
N THR A 203 -2.51 11.40 20.14
CA THR A 203 -3.50 10.43 20.62
C THR A 203 -2.89 9.06 20.86
N PHE A 204 -2.00 8.60 19.96
CA PHE A 204 -1.47 7.24 19.99
C PHE A 204 0.02 7.19 20.33
N ALA A 205 0.65 8.33 20.64
CA ALA A 205 2.08 8.40 20.90
C ALA A 205 2.93 7.70 19.81
N SER A 206 2.59 7.91 18.53
CA SER A 206 3.14 7.16 17.39
C SER A 206 4.67 7.21 17.29
N ASN A 207 5.31 8.27 17.85
CA ASN A 207 6.76 8.37 17.92
C ASN A 207 7.34 7.80 19.24
N SER A 208 6.48 7.21 20.07
CA SER A 208 6.89 6.62 21.38
C SER A 208 7.73 7.59 22.20
N VAL A 209 8.94 7.18 22.61
CA VAL A 209 9.87 8.00 23.42
C VAL A 209 10.71 8.98 22.60
N LEU A 210 10.60 8.94 21.27
CA LEU A 210 11.41 9.77 20.39
C LEU A 210 10.89 11.22 20.37
N SER A 211 11.78 12.17 20.61
CA SER A 211 11.45 13.60 20.56
C SER A 211 11.24 14.08 19.12
N GLY A 212 10.29 15.00 18.94
CA GLY A 212 10.00 15.61 17.65
C GLY A 212 8.89 14.93 16.87
N PHE A 213 8.69 15.37 15.65
CA PHE A 213 7.63 14.93 14.74
C PHE A 213 8.03 15.29 13.30
N LYS A 214 7.32 14.78 12.31
CA LYS A 214 7.54 15.09 10.89
C LYS A 214 7.91 16.57 10.68
N THR A 215 8.90 16.86 9.86
CA THR A 215 9.50 18.18 9.60
C THR A 215 10.50 18.68 10.65
N ARG A 216 10.79 17.90 11.70
CA ARG A 216 11.83 18.22 12.68
C ARG A 216 13.02 17.30 12.51
N ILE A 217 14.22 17.83 12.85
CA ILE A 217 15.49 17.09 12.73
C ILE A 217 15.76 16.12 13.88
N GLN A 218 14.86 16.09 14.87
CA GLN A 218 14.95 15.15 16.00
C GLN A 218 14.54 13.74 15.56
N GLU A 219 14.91 12.72 16.33
CA GLU A 219 14.65 11.31 16.03
C GLU A 219 13.18 11.01 15.69
N GLY A 220 12.24 11.58 16.43
CA GLY A 220 10.82 11.42 16.16
C GLY A 220 10.30 12.16 14.92
N GLY A 221 11.16 12.90 14.23
CA GLY A 221 10.86 13.53 12.94
C GLY A 221 11.48 12.78 11.76
N ILE A 222 12.52 11.99 12.02
CA ILE A 222 13.29 11.26 11.01
C ILE A 222 12.86 9.80 10.91
N ARG A 223 12.37 9.22 12.00
CA ARG A 223 11.95 7.80 12.10
C ARG A 223 10.46 7.66 12.24
#